data_50485262281da3229fc4e20f86dd15ba
#
_entry.id   50485262281da3229fc4e20f86dd15ba
#
_cell.length_a   1.000
_cell.length_b   1.000
_cell.length_c   1.000
_cell.angle_alpha   90.00
_cell.angle_beta   90.00
_cell.angle_gamma   90.00
#
_symmetry.space_group_name_H-M   'P 1'
#
loop_
_entity.id
_entity.type
_entity.pdbx_description
1 polymer ?
#
loop_
_entity_poly.entity_id
_entity_poly.type
_entity_poly.pdbx_seq_one_letter_code
_entity_poly.pdbx_strand_id
1 'polypeptide(L)'
;MSADTEATAVAAAAAAAATSAAEKRFTPEAWILGSGTAALSTALYLIRLANISPRNVHILDSHGSLGQAVHNRGDHASGYDQFAGCLPVPVGEPLKDMLALVPSVRESGHSVFDEIEAARYRRVSSSSCQRDAYTRFLMQRDDRLQHIPTKKLNLSFRQRMALVTLLLKSEGALQRKQVRDFMPGGFFSSTFWAIWSGQFGFQPWHSACEFRRTIKQYLRDFRGLPILNCLDITGRFQFEATFLPIYHYLRSLDVDFRFDARIKDIHTSTEKSGGGSDGGRKIVRLDLVEKGFEVHQPIGNEDIVIAAIGSTVSGSTTGTDERPPFGPSMQASEALDENWSLWLALEAKNAGVGDPYNFCTRQSETMLESFTVTTEDLEIYEHLCALSDCPPHAGAFITLQESPWRMNLCLPTQPVFSEQPSNVRVFWGFANYPESQGRYVQKPMLRCSGSEIMVELLGHLHVDESHLVGRTVTVPRVMPRMSAILLPRAVNDRPEVIPSSISNIGLVGQFSHLPQYSCVDVSYSVRTAQRAVEQLTGVRMHKHQKERLHLRTMLKIVFWR
;
A
#
# COMPACT_ATOMS: atom_id res chain seq x y z
N MET A 1 -32.12 -66.05 -21.85
CA MET A 1 -30.92 -65.21 -21.87
C MET A 1 -31.31 -63.71 -21.93
N SER A 2 -32.08 -63.16 -21.01
CA SER A 2 -32.39 -61.72 -21.05
C SER A 2 -32.53 -61.04 -19.68
N ALA A 3 -32.65 -61.78 -18.59
CA ALA A 3 -32.80 -61.16 -17.26
C ALA A 3 -31.46 -60.87 -16.56
N ASP A 4 -30.42 -61.64 -16.80
CA ASP A 4 -29.11 -61.45 -16.17
C ASP A 4 -28.30 -60.28 -16.78
N THR A 5 -28.58 -59.94 -18.04
CA THR A 5 -27.88 -58.81 -18.72
C THR A 5 -28.40 -57.46 -18.30
N GLU A 6 -29.70 -57.33 -18.01
CA GLU A 6 -30.30 -56.10 -17.49
C GLU A 6 -29.90 -55.85 -16.04
N ALA A 7 -29.84 -56.86 -15.19
CA ALA A 7 -29.41 -56.73 -13.80
C ALA A 7 -27.93 -56.28 -13.71
N THR A 8 -27.08 -56.77 -14.62
CA THR A 8 -25.65 -56.40 -14.66
C THR A 8 -25.48 -54.96 -15.17
N ALA A 9 -26.29 -54.49 -16.12
CA ALA A 9 -26.26 -53.14 -16.64
C ALA A 9 -26.77 -52.12 -15.59
N VAL A 10 -27.80 -52.44 -14.83
CA VAL A 10 -28.31 -51.59 -13.73
C VAL A 10 -27.32 -51.53 -12.58
N ALA A 11 -26.64 -52.63 -12.23
CA ALA A 11 -25.60 -52.65 -11.21
C ALA A 11 -24.35 -51.85 -11.65
N ALA A 12 -23.97 -51.94 -12.93
CA ALA A 12 -22.88 -51.14 -13.47
C ALA A 12 -23.21 -49.64 -13.54
N ALA A 13 -24.46 -49.27 -13.90
CA ALA A 13 -24.92 -47.91 -13.88
C ALA A 13 -25.04 -47.33 -12.46
N ALA A 14 -25.50 -48.15 -11.49
CA ALA A 14 -25.53 -47.78 -10.07
C ALA A 14 -24.11 -47.63 -9.48
N ALA A 15 -23.16 -48.49 -9.85
CA ALA A 15 -21.76 -48.39 -9.47
C ALA A 15 -21.07 -47.15 -10.11
N ALA A 16 -21.37 -46.86 -11.38
CA ALA A 16 -20.88 -45.66 -12.06
C ALA A 16 -21.49 -44.38 -11.46
N ALA A 17 -22.78 -44.39 -11.07
CA ALA A 17 -23.42 -43.29 -10.37
C ALA A 17 -22.89 -43.11 -8.94
N ALA A 18 -22.60 -44.23 -8.23
CA ALA A 18 -21.98 -44.19 -6.91
C ALA A 18 -20.51 -43.71 -6.98
N THR A 19 -19.75 -44.11 -8.02
CA THR A 19 -18.39 -43.62 -8.27
C THR A 19 -18.40 -42.12 -8.67
N SER A 20 -19.38 -41.71 -9.51
CA SER A 20 -19.59 -40.27 -9.85
C SER A 20 -20.06 -39.44 -8.66
N ALA A 21 -20.80 -40.02 -7.71
CA ALA A 21 -21.19 -39.37 -6.45
C ALA A 21 -20.05 -39.33 -5.42
N ALA A 22 -19.15 -40.34 -5.43
CA ALA A 22 -17.96 -40.38 -4.58
C ALA A 22 -16.80 -39.51 -5.10
N GLU A 23 -16.80 -39.11 -6.37
CA GLU A 23 -15.84 -38.17 -6.98
C GLU A 23 -16.37 -36.75 -7.11
N LYS A 24 -17.33 -36.29 -6.31
CA LYS A 24 -17.32 -34.90 -5.89
C LYS A 24 -16.12 -34.74 -4.97
N ARG A 25 -14.92 -34.63 -5.54
CA ARG A 25 -13.78 -34.00 -4.86
C ARG A 25 -14.31 -32.70 -4.33
N PHE A 26 -14.45 -32.62 -3.02
CA PHE A 26 -14.82 -31.41 -2.31
C PHE A 26 -13.66 -30.43 -2.57
N THR A 27 -13.77 -29.62 -3.62
CA THR A 27 -12.79 -28.58 -3.88
C THR A 27 -13.07 -27.48 -2.87
N PRO A 28 -12.09 -27.11 -2.03
CA PRO A 28 -12.29 -26.12 -0.99
C PRO A 28 -12.76 -24.79 -1.61
N GLU A 29 -13.67 -24.12 -0.94
CA GLU A 29 -14.05 -22.73 -1.25
C GLU A 29 -13.10 -21.79 -0.52
N ALA A 30 -12.82 -20.65 -1.14
CA ALA A 30 -11.97 -19.60 -0.57
C ALA A 30 -12.77 -18.31 -0.42
N TRP A 31 -12.94 -17.88 0.82
CA TRP A 31 -13.68 -16.68 1.21
C TRP A 31 -12.70 -15.57 1.55
N ILE A 32 -12.62 -14.55 0.70
CA ILE A 32 -11.65 -13.45 0.82
C ILE A 32 -12.40 -12.19 1.24
N LEU A 33 -12.05 -11.65 2.41
CA LEU A 33 -12.67 -10.50 3.03
C LEU A 33 -11.84 -9.24 2.73
N GLY A 34 -12.36 -8.37 1.87
CA GLY A 34 -11.72 -7.19 1.31
C GLY A 34 -11.30 -7.38 -0.15
N SER A 35 -11.08 -6.29 -0.89
CA SER A 35 -10.70 -6.28 -2.31
C SER A 35 -9.39 -5.53 -2.60
N GLY A 36 -8.58 -5.24 -1.58
CA GLY A 36 -7.27 -4.57 -1.73
C GLY A 36 -6.18 -5.48 -2.32
N THR A 37 -4.95 -4.94 -2.40
CA THR A 37 -3.79 -5.63 -2.99
C THR A 37 -3.59 -7.04 -2.45
N ALA A 38 -3.64 -7.22 -1.14
CA ALA A 38 -3.42 -8.53 -0.51
C ALA A 38 -4.52 -9.53 -0.90
N ALA A 39 -5.77 -9.08 -0.93
CA ALA A 39 -6.93 -9.91 -1.30
C ALA A 39 -6.86 -10.36 -2.76
N LEU A 40 -6.65 -9.42 -3.69
CA LEU A 40 -6.52 -9.74 -5.13
C LEU A 40 -5.32 -10.63 -5.41
N SER A 41 -4.18 -10.39 -4.74
CA SER A 41 -3.00 -11.24 -4.85
C SER A 41 -3.29 -12.65 -4.35
N THR A 42 -4.02 -12.79 -3.24
CA THR A 42 -4.40 -14.09 -2.69
C THR A 42 -5.28 -14.87 -3.68
N ALA A 43 -6.33 -14.23 -4.22
CA ALA A 43 -7.21 -14.85 -5.22
C ALA A 43 -6.41 -15.36 -6.43
N LEU A 44 -5.52 -14.52 -6.95
CA LEU A 44 -4.66 -14.87 -8.07
C LEU A 44 -3.78 -16.09 -7.76
N TYR A 45 -3.14 -16.12 -6.59
CA TYR A 45 -2.28 -17.24 -6.19
C TYR A 45 -3.06 -18.53 -5.91
N LEU A 46 -4.25 -18.45 -5.30
CA LEU A 46 -5.12 -19.60 -5.08
C LEU A 46 -5.50 -20.26 -6.40
N ILE A 47 -5.83 -19.46 -7.42
CA ILE A 47 -6.22 -19.96 -8.74
C ILE A 47 -5.00 -20.46 -9.54
N ARG A 48 -3.96 -19.63 -9.65
CA ARG A 48 -2.85 -19.89 -10.57
C ARG A 48 -1.81 -20.88 -10.03
N LEU A 49 -1.65 -20.97 -8.72
CA LEU A 49 -0.61 -21.79 -8.09
C LEU A 49 -1.19 -22.93 -7.24
N ALA A 50 -2.29 -22.69 -6.53
CA ALA A 50 -2.92 -23.72 -5.72
C ALA A 50 -4.01 -24.50 -6.47
N ASN A 51 -4.30 -24.14 -7.74
CA ASN A 51 -5.30 -24.79 -8.60
C ASN A 51 -6.71 -24.86 -8.00
N ILE A 52 -7.09 -23.88 -7.17
CA ILE A 52 -8.47 -23.73 -6.73
C ILE A 52 -9.30 -23.24 -7.92
N SER A 53 -10.49 -23.84 -8.12
CA SER A 53 -11.39 -23.40 -9.18
C SER A 53 -11.76 -21.91 -9.00
N PRO A 54 -11.68 -21.08 -10.04
CA PRO A 54 -12.05 -19.66 -9.93
C PRO A 54 -13.47 -19.44 -9.37
N ARG A 55 -14.42 -20.33 -9.70
CA ARG A 55 -15.82 -20.26 -9.20
C ARG A 55 -15.95 -20.56 -7.70
N ASN A 56 -14.91 -21.14 -7.10
CA ASN A 56 -14.84 -21.40 -5.66
C ASN A 56 -14.08 -20.29 -4.91
N VAL A 57 -13.74 -19.20 -5.58
CA VAL A 57 -13.09 -18.04 -4.97
C VAL A 57 -14.11 -16.90 -4.88
N HIS A 58 -14.44 -16.50 -3.65
CA HIS A 58 -15.42 -15.46 -3.32
C HIS A 58 -14.70 -14.27 -2.69
N ILE A 59 -14.84 -13.09 -3.28
CA ILE A 59 -14.27 -11.84 -2.77
C ILE A 59 -15.41 -10.96 -2.29
N LEU A 60 -15.43 -10.67 -0.99
CA LEU A 60 -16.45 -9.85 -0.33
C LEU A 60 -15.84 -8.49 0.02
N ASP A 61 -16.53 -7.42 -0.37
CA ASP A 61 -16.14 -6.05 -0.03
C ASP A 61 -17.36 -5.23 0.37
N SER A 62 -17.22 -4.43 1.41
CA SER A 62 -18.27 -3.54 1.91
C SER A 62 -18.59 -2.38 0.99
N HIS A 63 -17.70 -2.05 0.09
CA HIS A 63 -17.89 -0.97 -0.87
C HIS A 63 -18.69 -1.44 -2.08
N GLY A 64 -19.38 -0.51 -2.75
CA GLY A 64 -20.19 -0.81 -3.94
C GLY A 64 -19.39 -1.17 -5.20
N SER A 65 -18.08 -1.00 -5.18
CA SER A 65 -17.19 -1.32 -6.30
C SER A 65 -15.76 -1.53 -5.86
N LEU A 66 -14.97 -2.19 -6.71
CA LEU A 66 -13.55 -2.43 -6.47
C LEU A 66 -12.80 -1.13 -6.17
N GLY A 67 -12.08 -1.13 -5.06
CA GLY A 67 -11.18 -0.04 -4.71
C GLY A 67 -11.87 1.30 -4.46
N GLN A 68 -13.18 1.33 -4.19
CA GLN A 68 -13.91 2.58 -3.94
C GLN A 68 -13.25 3.44 -2.86
N ALA A 69 -12.62 2.82 -1.86
CA ALA A 69 -11.84 3.53 -0.84
C ALA A 69 -10.60 4.25 -1.41
N VAL A 70 -10.07 3.81 -2.57
CA VAL A 70 -8.85 4.33 -3.22
C VAL A 70 -9.10 4.86 -4.63
N HIS A 71 -10.32 4.81 -5.13
CA HIS A 71 -10.61 4.95 -6.56
C HIS A 71 -11.42 6.18 -6.94
N ASN A 72 -11.59 7.13 -6.07
CA ASN A 72 -12.19 8.39 -6.48
C ASN A 72 -11.13 9.21 -7.21
N ARG A 73 -10.89 8.87 -8.48
CA ARG A 73 -9.85 9.51 -9.29
C ARG A 73 -10.21 10.91 -9.78
N GLY A 74 -11.49 11.30 -9.67
CA GLY A 74 -11.97 12.57 -10.24
C GLY A 74 -11.84 12.62 -11.76
N ASP A 75 -11.87 13.84 -12.29
CA ASP A 75 -11.69 14.16 -13.70
C ASP A 75 -10.94 15.49 -13.87
N HIS A 76 -10.73 15.92 -15.12
CA HIS A 76 -10.01 17.16 -15.38
C HIS A 76 -10.78 18.43 -14.95
N ALA A 77 -12.10 18.39 -14.85
CA ALA A 77 -12.93 19.54 -14.51
C ALA A 77 -13.09 19.71 -12.99
N SER A 78 -13.32 18.59 -12.28
CA SER A 78 -13.47 18.57 -10.82
C SER A 78 -12.15 18.38 -10.06
N GLY A 79 -11.08 18.12 -10.78
CA GLY A 79 -9.77 17.75 -10.26
C GLY A 79 -9.59 16.25 -10.11
N TYR A 80 -8.42 15.75 -10.44
CA TYR A 80 -8.03 14.38 -10.14
C TYR A 80 -7.66 14.23 -8.67
N ASP A 81 -7.90 13.04 -8.13
CA ASP A 81 -7.62 12.70 -6.74
C ASP A 81 -6.69 11.49 -6.66
N GLN A 82 -5.47 11.71 -6.19
CA GLN A 82 -4.44 10.71 -6.00
C GLN A 82 -4.11 10.55 -4.52
N PHE A 83 -4.10 9.32 -4.02
CA PHE A 83 -3.62 9.09 -2.67
C PHE A 83 -2.12 9.40 -2.56
N ALA A 84 -1.77 10.24 -1.61
CA ALA A 84 -0.38 10.58 -1.36
C ALA A 84 0.41 9.43 -0.74
N GLY A 85 1.71 9.55 -0.79
CA GLY A 85 2.63 8.53 -0.34
C GLY A 85 2.76 7.40 -1.36
N CYS A 86 1.89 7.34 -2.34
CA CYS A 86 2.08 6.52 -3.51
C CYS A 86 2.99 7.25 -4.49
N LEU A 87 4.28 7.21 -4.27
CA LEU A 87 5.15 7.20 -5.42
C LEU A 87 4.64 6.11 -6.36
N PRO A 88 4.70 6.31 -7.68
CA PRO A 88 4.29 5.27 -8.62
C PRO A 88 4.88 3.94 -8.16
N VAL A 89 4.07 2.89 -8.18
CA VAL A 89 4.35 1.61 -7.51
C VAL A 89 5.76 1.15 -7.79
N PRO A 90 6.58 0.90 -6.77
CA PRO A 90 7.82 0.20 -6.99
C PRO A 90 7.51 -1.21 -7.51
N VAL A 91 7.93 -1.48 -8.74
CA VAL A 91 7.82 -2.81 -9.36
C VAL A 91 9.00 -3.64 -8.87
N GLY A 92 8.91 -4.09 -7.60
CA GLY A 92 9.87 -5.02 -7.02
C GLY A 92 9.29 -6.42 -6.91
N GLU A 93 10.15 -7.41 -6.71
CA GLU A 93 9.70 -8.76 -6.33
C GLU A 93 9.07 -8.73 -4.93
N PRO A 94 7.92 -9.35 -4.69
CA PRO A 94 7.18 -10.30 -5.55
C PRO A 94 6.08 -9.68 -6.42
N LEU A 95 5.89 -8.36 -6.41
CA LEU A 95 4.86 -7.69 -7.22
C LEU A 95 5.08 -7.98 -8.71
N LYS A 96 6.33 -7.95 -9.15
CA LYS A 96 6.75 -8.34 -10.49
C LYS A 96 6.25 -9.72 -10.89
N ASP A 97 6.54 -10.73 -10.07
CA ASP A 97 6.15 -12.12 -10.35
C ASP A 97 4.63 -12.28 -10.38
N MET A 98 3.92 -11.55 -9.50
CA MET A 98 2.47 -11.54 -9.48
C MET A 98 1.89 -10.95 -10.78
N LEU A 99 2.40 -9.82 -11.23
CA LEU A 99 1.94 -9.17 -12.46
C LEU A 99 2.29 -9.97 -13.72
N ALA A 100 3.36 -10.78 -13.68
CA ALA A 100 3.70 -11.71 -14.75
C ALA A 100 2.70 -12.87 -14.89
N LEU A 101 1.88 -13.16 -13.87
CA LEU A 101 0.80 -14.14 -13.93
C LEU A 101 -0.48 -13.60 -14.59
N VAL A 102 -0.59 -12.28 -14.77
CA VAL A 102 -1.78 -11.61 -15.29
C VAL A 102 -1.58 -11.31 -16.78
N PRO A 103 -2.39 -11.90 -17.68
CA PRO A 103 -2.31 -11.60 -19.10
C PRO A 103 -2.61 -10.13 -19.40
N SER A 104 -1.88 -9.56 -20.36
CA SER A 104 -2.17 -8.23 -20.87
C SER A 104 -3.50 -8.23 -21.66
N VAL A 105 -4.31 -7.21 -21.41
CA VAL A 105 -5.53 -6.95 -22.21
C VAL A 105 -5.17 -6.24 -23.53
N ARG A 106 -4.03 -5.56 -23.58
CA ARG A 106 -3.62 -4.72 -24.71
C ARG A 106 -2.79 -5.47 -25.74
N GLU A 107 -1.96 -6.39 -25.29
CA GLU A 107 -1.00 -7.10 -26.15
C GLU A 107 -1.15 -8.63 -25.91
N SER A 108 -1.70 -9.33 -26.90
CA SER A 108 -1.86 -10.79 -26.83
C SER A 108 -0.51 -11.49 -26.66
N GLY A 109 -0.44 -12.45 -25.76
CA GLY A 109 0.79 -13.21 -25.48
C GLY A 109 1.76 -12.55 -24.50
N HIS A 110 1.46 -11.33 -24.03
CA HIS A 110 2.26 -10.63 -23.02
C HIS A 110 1.53 -10.59 -21.67
N SER A 111 2.28 -10.35 -20.60
CA SER A 111 1.73 -10.11 -19.26
C SER A 111 1.61 -8.61 -18.98
N VAL A 112 0.88 -8.26 -17.91
CA VAL A 112 0.83 -6.88 -17.38
C VAL A 112 2.23 -6.40 -16.99
N PHE A 113 3.08 -7.29 -16.49
CA PHE A 113 4.47 -6.95 -16.21
C PHE A 113 5.25 -6.55 -17.47
N ASP A 114 5.08 -7.29 -18.57
CA ASP A 114 5.74 -6.99 -19.85
C ASP A 114 5.32 -5.62 -20.40
N GLU A 115 4.03 -5.24 -20.25
CA GLU A 115 3.57 -3.89 -20.61
C GLU A 115 4.28 -2.80 -19.81
N ILE A 116 4.44 -3.00 -18.49
CA ILE A 116 5.10 -2.05 -17.60
C ILE A 116 6.57 -1.90 -18.00
N GLU A 117 7.28 -3.01 -18.22
CA GLU A 117 8.67 -3.00 -18.64
C GLU A 117 8.86 -2.36 -20.02
N ALA A 118 8.00 -2.69 -20.99
CA ALA A 118 8.04 -2.07 -22.31
C ALA A 118 7.79 -0.56 -22.26
N ALA A 119 6.86 -0.10 -21.40
CA ALA A 119 6.61 1.32 -21.20
C ALA A 119 7.81 2.00 -20.53
N ARG A 120 8.47 1.34 -19.58
CA ARG A 120 9.69 1.80 -18.92
C ARG A 120 10.84 1.92 -19.93
N TYR A 121 11.06 0.89 -20.75
CA TYR A 121 12.10 0.88 -21.78
C TYR A 121 11.92 2.00 -22.80
N ARG A 122 10.69 2.23 -23.29
CA ARG A 122 10.38 3.33 -24.22
C ARG A 122 10.72 4.69 -23.64
N ARG A 123 10.44 4.93 -22.35
CA ARG A 123 10.79 6.18 -21.66
C ARG A 123 12.29 6.41 -21.56
N VAL A 124 13.03 5.39 -21.16
CA VAL A 124 14.49 5.45 -21.04
C VAL A 124 15.14 5.69 -22.41
N SER A 125 14.62 5.05 -23.47
CA SER A 125 15.18 5.16 -24.83
C SER A 125 14.83 6.48 -25.53
N SER A 126 13.70 7.11 -25.18
CA SER A 126 13.25 8.36 -25.80
C SER A 126 13.81 9.62 -25.13
N SER A 127 14.31 9.49 -23.90
CA SER A 127 14.88 10.62 -23.17
C SER A 127 16.39 10.69 -23.39
N SER A 128 16.89 11.84 -23.79
CA SER A 128 18.33 12.16 -23.76
C SER A 128 18.89 12.14 -22.33
N CYS A 129 18.04 11.92 -21.35
CA CYS A 129 18.36 11.83 -19.94
C CYS A 129 18.18 10.38 -19.46
N GLN A 130 19.28 9.70 -19.22
CA GLN A 130 19.35 8.28 -18.76
C GLN A 130 18.83 8.05 -17.32
N ARG A 131 18.01 8.95 -16.77
CA ARG A 131 17.62 8.91 -15.35
C ARG A 131 16.10 8.88 -15.23
N ASP A 132 15.57 7.87 -14.56
CA ASP A 132 14.13 7.57 -14.47
C ASP A 132 13.34 8.53 -13.55
N ALA A 133 13.96 9.02 -12.49
CA ALA A 133 13.37 9.99 -11.57
C ALA A 133 14.48 10.70 -10.78
N TYR A 134 14.18 11.89 -10.29
CA TYR A 134 15.14 12.68 -9.52
C TYR A 134 14.50 13.13 -8.21
N THR A 135 15.25 12.99 -7.12
CA THR A 135 14.93 13.65 -5.87
C THR A 135 15.67 14.97 -5.82
N ARG A 136 14.95 16.04 -5.52
CA ARG A 136 15.51 17.37 -5.34
C ARG A 136 15.07 17.94 -4.00
N PHE A 137 16.00 18.57 -3.32
CA PHE A 137 15.75 19.29 -2.08
C PHE A 137 15.91 20.76 -2.36
N LEU A 138 14.87 21.50 -2.11
CA LEU A 138 14.88 22.94 -2.20
C LEU A 138 14.86 23.53 -0.79
N MET A 139 15.76 24.45 -0.56
CA MET A 139 15.84 25.25 0.66
C MET A 139 15.73 26.70 0.28
N GLN A 140 14.92 27.45 1.00
CA GLN A 140 14.87 28.88 0.85
C GLN A 140 16.10 29.51 1.55
N ARG A 141 16.87 30.29 0.82
CA ARG A 141 17.98 31.04 1.35
C ARG A 141 18.04 32.40 0.68
N ASP A 142 18.09 33.46 1.47
CA ASP A 142 18.15 34.84 0.97
C ASP A 142 17.04 35.12 -0.08
N ASP A 143 15.80 34.71 0.22
CA ASP A 143 14.62 34.80 -0.66
C ASP A 143 14.73 34.12 -2.02
N ARG A 144 15.62 33.15 -2.14
CA ARG A 144 15.76 32.31 -3.33
C ARG A 144 15.70 30.83 -2.99
N LEU A 145 15.03 30.07 -3.84
CA LEU A 145 15.08 28.61 -3.76
C LEU A 145 16.44 28.13 -4.30
N GLN A 146 17.13 27.34 -3.49
CA GLN A 146 18.41 26.75 -3.85
C GLN A 146 18.37 25.24 -3.72
N HIS A 147 19.00 24.56 -4.66
CA HIS A 147 19.22 23.12 -4.55
C HIS A 147 20.19 22.80 -3.42
N ILE A 148 19.79 21.90 -2.54
CA ILE A 148 20.71 21.33 -1.56
C ILE A 148 21.49 20.21 -2.26
N PRO A 149 22.83 20.22 -2.21
CA PRO A 149 23.64 19.13 -2.75
C PRO A 149 23.33 17.82 -2.03
N THR A 150 22.56 16.95 -2.66
CA THR A 150 22.14 15.65 -2.09
C THR A 150 23.29 14.64 -2.00
N LYS A 151 24.42 14.90 -2.68
CA LYS A 151 25.63 14.08 -2.58
C LYS A 151 26.19 14.03 -1.16
N LYS A 152 25.96 15.06 -0.34
CA LYS A 152 26.38 15.12 1.06
C LYS A 152 25.13 14.94 1.94
N LEU A 153 24.98 13.78 2.53
CA LEU A 153 23.84 13.46 3.40
C LEU A 153 23.86 14.20 4.75
N ASN A 154 24.87 15.05 4.98
CA ASN A 154 25.07 15.86 6.20
C ASN A 154 24.96 15.05 7.50
N LEU A 155 25.51 13.83 7.49
CA LEU A 155 25.58 12.97 8.66
C LEU A 155 26.97 13.08 9.31
N SER A 156 27.02 13.46 10.58
CA SER A 156 28.24 13.40 11.38
C SER A 156 28.69 11.95 11.59
N PHE A 157 29.95 11.74 11.94
CA PHE A 157 30.46 10.40 12.25
C PHE A 157 29.65 9.71 13.36
N ARG A 158 29.29 10.45 14.43
CA ARG A 158 28.46 9.94 15.53
C ARG A 158 27.08 9.48 15.06
N GLN A 159 26.44 10.20 14.14
CA GLN A 159 25.14 9.84 13.57
C GLN A 159 25.25 8.58 12.69
N ARG A 160 26.32 8.47 11.88
CA ARG A 160 26.57 7.27 11.07
C ARG A 160 26.81 6.03 11.94
N MET A 161 27.56 6.17 13.01
CA MET A 161 27.75 5.07 13.99
C MET A 161 26.44 4.68 14.68
N ALA A 162 25.59 5.64 15.00
CA ALA A 162 24.27 5.37 15.57
C ALA A 162 23.37 4.57 14.60
N LEU A 163 23.39 4.92 13.31
CA LEU A 163 22.69 4.13 12.27
C LEU A 163 23.22 2.70 12.19
N VAL A 164 24.53 2.51 12.15
CA VAL A 164 25.13 1.16 12.11
C VAL A 164 24.77 0.37 13.37
N THR A 165 24.83 1.00 14.56
CA THR A 165 24.42 0.36 15.81
C THR A 165 22.96 -0.08 15.78
N LEU A 166 22.06 0.77 15.26
CA LEU A 166 20.65 0.42 15.08
C LEU A 166 20.48 -0.79 14.15
N LEU A 167 21.21 -0.83 13.05
CA LEU A 167 21.13 -1.93 12.07
C LEU A 167 21.57 -3.28 12.65
N LEU A 168 22.49 -3.26 13.63
CA LEU A 168 23.00 -4.46 14.31
C LEU A 168 22.06 -4.98 15.42
N LYS A 169 21.15 -4.15 15.93
CA LYS A 169 20.21 -4.57 17.00
C LYS A 169 19.23 -5.62 16.49
N SER A 170 18.82 -6.53 17.38
CA SER A 170 17.74 -7.47 17.14
C SER A 170 16.37 -6.77 17.15
N GLU A 171 15.37 -7.36 16.51
CA GLU A 171 14.01 -6.82 16.50
C GLU A 171 13.40 -6.81 17.90
N GLY A 172 13.70 -7.83 18.72
CA GLY A 172 13.28 -7.88 20.12
C GLY A 172 13.79 -6.70 20.95
N ALA A 173 15.04 -6.23 20.71
CA ALA A 173 15.60 -5.08 21.39
C ALA A 173 15.01 -3.73 20.94
N LEU A 174 14.28 -3.72 19.84
CA LEU A 174 13.67 -2.51 19.24
C LEU A 174 12.15 -2.42 19.49
N GLN A 175 11.57 -3.37 20.21
CA GLN A 175 10.16 -3.38 20.54
C GLN A 175 9.77 -2.09 21.28
N ARG A 176 8.65 -1.47 20.86
CA ARG A 176 8.09 -0.23 21.44
C ARG A 176 9.07 0.96 21.46
N LYS A 177 10.21 0.85 20.79
CA LYS A 177 11.22 1.91 20.68
C LYS A 177 10.99 2.78 19.47
N GLN A 178 11.29 4.07 19.63
CA GLN A 178 11.16 5.10 18.62
C GLN A 178 12.50 5.36 17.92
N VAL A 179 12.49 5.91 16.71
CA VAL A 179 13.72 6.29 16.00
C VAL A 179 14.54 7.28 16.83
N ARG A 180 13.87 8.25 17.47
CA ARG A 180 14.53 9.28 18.31
C ARG A 180 15.28 8.72 19.52
N ASP A 181 14.93 7.53 20.00
CA ASP A 181 15.62 6.90 21.13
C ASP A 181 17.04 6.45 20.79
N PHE A 182 17.35 6.35 19.50
CA PHE A 182 18.67 5.86 19.02
C PHE A 182 19.49 6.91 18.29
N MET A 183 18.85 7.97 17.81
CA MET A 183 19.53 8.96 16.97
C MET A 183 20.02 10.14 17.81
N PRO A 184 21.30 10.53 17.69
CA PRO A 184 21.86 11.67 18.39
C PRO A 184 21.31 12.99 17.84
N GLY A 185 21.47 14.07 18.62
CA GLY A 185 21.02 15.40 18.25
C GLY A 185 21.49 15.85 16.86
N GLY A 186 20.66 16.62 16.16
CA GLY A 186 20.92 17.09 14.81
C GLY A 186 20.66 16.04 13.71
N PHE A 187 20.37 14.77 14.03
CA PHE A 187 20.06 13.75 13.03
C PHE A 187 18.81 14.11 12.20
N PHE A 188 17.77 14.58 12.87
CA PHE A 188 16.49 14.94 12.24
C PHE A 188 16.53 16.25 11.43
N SER A 189 17.66 16.97 11.48
CA SER A 189 17.96 18.13 10.63
C SER A 189 18.91 17.78 9.49
N SER A 190 19.33 16.52 9.34
CA SER A 190 20.22 16.08 8.28
C SER A 190 19.51 15.95 6.94
N THR A 191 20.26 16.10 5.84
CA THR A 191 19.74 15.82 4.49
C THR A 191 19.29 14.37 4.35
N PHE A 192 19.99 13.44 5.00
CA PHE A 192 19.54 12.03 5.04
C PHE A 192 18.13 11.89 5.60
N TRP A 193 17.86 12.51 6.74
CA TRP A 193 16.52 12.43 7.34
C TRP A 193 15.46 13.11 6.48
N ALA A 194 15.76 14.26 5.89
CA ALA A 194 14.84 14.95 5.00
C ALA A 194 14.43 14.06 3.81
N ILE A 195 15.41 13.38 3.17
CA ILE A 195 15.15 12.39 2.12
C ILE A 195 14.27 11.25 2.65
N TRP A 196 14.66 10.67 3.77
CA TRP A 196 14.02 9.47 4.31
C TRP A 196 12.59 9.72 4.76
N SER A 197 12.36 10.82 5.51
CA SER A 197 11.04 11.21 5.95
C SER A 197 10.12 11.61 4.79
N GLY A 198 10.66 12.31 3.79
CA GLY A 198 9.92 12.67 2.59
C GLY A 198 9.50 11.45 1.76
N GLN A 199 10.35 10.45 1.58
CA GLN A 199 10.04 9.28 0.75
C GLN A 199 9.17 8.24 1.42
N PHE A 200 9.39 8.01 2.71
CA PHE A 200 8.77 6.89 3.44
C PHE A 200 7.79 7.34 4.54
N GLY A 201 7.57 8.64 4.70
CA GLY A 201 6.66 9.18 5.70
C GLY A 201 7.11 9.00 7.15
N PHE A 202 8.39 8.69 7.40
CA PHE A 202 8.90 8.49 8.75
C PHE A 202 8.92 9.77 9.57
N GLN A 203 8.55 9.63 10.85
CA GLN A 203 8.63 10.68 11.86
C GLN A 203 9.55 10.22 13.02
N PRO A 204 10.12 11.15 13.81
CA PRO A 204 11.03 10.80 14.90
C PRO A 204 10.45 9.83 15.95
N TRP A 205 9.13 9.86 16.14
CA TRP A 205 8.39 9.00 17.07
C TRP A 205 7.97 7.65 16.48
N HIS A 206 8.21 7.41 15.19
CA HIS A 206 7.90 6.14 14.56
C HIS A 206 8.85 5.02 15.03
N SER A 207 8.45 3.78 14.74
CA SER A 207 9.13 2.55 15.16
C SER A 207 10.57 2.48 14.68
N ALA A 208 11.50 2.31 15.61
CA ALA A 208 12.89 2.02 15.31
C ALA A 208 13.07 0.66 14.59
N CYS A 209 12.18 -0.30 14.84
CA CYS A 209 12.18 -1.59 14.16
C CYS A 209 11.81 -1.45 12.69
N GLU A 210 10.72 -0.74 12.37
CA GLU A 210 10.30 -0.51 10.98
C GLU A 210 11.30 0.38 10.25
N PHE A 211 11.86 1.40 10.88
CA PHE A 211 12.94 2.21 10.32
C PHE A 211 14.17 1.36 9.95
N ARG A 212 14.61 0.47 10.86
CA ARG A 212 15.70 -0.47 10.59
C ARG A 212 15.39 -1.40 9.42
N ARG A 213 14.17 -1.96 9.34
CA ARG A 213 13.73 -2.82 8.24
C ARG A 213 13.77 -2.08 6.90
N THR A 214 13.25 -0.86 6.88
CA THR A 214 13.22 -0.01 5.68
C THR A 214 14.63 0.36 5.23
N ILE A 215 15.53 0.73 6.17
CA ILE A 215 16.94 0.96 5.82
C ILE A 215 17.57 -0.30 5.23
N LYS A 216 17.35 -1.48 5.81
CA LYS A 216 17.91 -2.73 5.29
C LYS A 216 17.41 -3.06 3.89
N GLN A 217 16.17 -2.74 3.59
CA GLN A 217 15.57 -3.02 2.28
C GLN A 217 16.04 -2.05 1.20
N TYR A 218 16.10 -0.76 1.48
CA TYR A 218 16.32 0.28 0.47
C TYR A 218 17.73 0.89 0.46
N LEU A 219 18.55 0.62 1.47
CA LEU A 219 19.89 1.20 1.57
C LEU A 219 20.95 0.44 0.77
N ARG A 220 20.60 -0.39 -0.17
CA ARG A 220 21.53 -1.17 -0.99
C ARG A 220 22.45 -0.27 -1.81
N ASP A 221 21.87 0.77 -2.36
CA ASP A 221 22.57 1.83 -3.05
C ASP A 221 22.35 3.17 -2.35
N PHE A 222 23.19 3.47 -1.39
CA PHE A 222 23.17 4.75 -0.68
C PHE A 222 23.41 5.92 -1.65
N ARG A 223 24.10 5.70 -2.76
CA ARG A 223 24.38 6.71 -3.79
C ARG A 223 23.16 6.96 -4.66
N GLY A 224 22.35 5.94 -4.86
CA GLY A 224 21.12 6.03 -5.65
C GLY A 224 19.93 6.64 -4.90
N LEU A 225 20.01 6.74 -3.57
CA LEU A 225 18.92 7.29 -2.76
C LEU A 225 18.51 8.72 -3.18
N PRO A 226 19.44 9.65 -3.43
CA PRO A 226 19.07 11.02 -3.84
C PRO A 226 18.43 11.12 -5.21
N ILE A 227 18.49 10.09 -6.03
CA ILE A 227 17.91 10.02 -7.38
C ILE A 227 16.86 8.93 -7.52
N LEU A 228 16.37 8.40 -6.41
CA LEU A 228 15.35 7.34 -6.36
C LEU A 228 15.68 6.06 -7.15
N ASN A 229 16.95 5.80 -7.47
CA ASN A 229 17.36 4.57 -8.16
C ASN A 229 17.03 3.27 -7.42
N CYS A 230 16.68 3.38 -6.14
CA CYS A 230 16.28 2.24 -5.33
C CYS A 230 14.80 1.88 -5.48
N LEU A 231 14.02 2.67 -6.24
CA LEU A 231 12.60 2.46 -6.49
C LEU A 231 12.37 2.25 -7.98
N ASP A 232 11.79 1.12 -8.32
CA ASP A 232 11.23 0.88 -9.65
C ASP A 232 9.88 1.57 -9.77
N ILE A 233 9.62 2.30 -10.86
CA ILE A 233 8.45 3.16 -11.01
C ILE A 233 7.61 2.70 -12.19
N THR A 234 6.30 2.50 -11.98
CA THR A 234 5.35 2.46 -13.10
C THR A 234 5.07 3.90 -13.54
N GLY A 235 4.94 4.14 -14.82
CA GLY A 235 4.64 5.50 -15.31
C GLY A 235 3.16 5.84 -15.37
N ARG A 236 2.31 5.13 -14.62
CA ARG A 236 0.86 5.27 -14.67
C ARG A 236 0.26 5.24 -13.27
N PHE A 237 -0.96 5.72 -13.17
CA PHE A 237 -1.76 5.61 -11.96
C PHE A 237 -1.81 4.15 -11.47
N GLN A 238 -1.46 3.94 -10.21
CA GLN A 238 -1.29 2.62 -9.61
C GLN A 238 -2.51 1.72 -9.79
N PHE A 239 -3.71 2.26 -9.58
CA PHE A 239 -4.94 1.50 -9.71
C PHE A 239 -5.12 0.97 -11.13
N GLU A 240 -4.91 1.81 -12.14
CA GLU A 240 -5.03 1.43 -13.56
C GLU A 240 -3.90 0.50 -14.02
N ALA A 241 -2.71 0.64 -13.44
CA ALA A 241 -1.55 -0.14 -13.86
C ALA A 241 -1.47 -1.52 -13.20
N THR A 242 -2.05 -1.69 -12.02
CA THR A 242 -1.88 -2.93 -11.23
C THR A 242 -3.20 -3.56 -10.80
N PHE A 243 -4.10 -2.81 -10.17
CA PHE A 243 -5.32 -3.39 -9.59
C PHE A 243 -6.37 -3.76 -10.64
N LEU A 244 -6.65 -2.84 -11.54
CA LEU A 244 -7.69 -3.02 -12.56
C LEU A 244 -7.40 -4.21 -13.48
N PRO A 245 -6.17 -4.42 -13.99
CA PRO A 245 -5.83 -5.60 -14.78
C PRO A 245 -6.04 -6.91 -14.03
N ILE A 246 -5.66 -6.99 -12.74
CA ILE A 246 -5.87 -8.17 -11.92
C ILE A 246 -7.37 -8.45 -11.76
N TYR A 247 -8.15 -7.41 -11.43
CA TYR A 247 -9.60 -7.52 -11.29
C TYR A 247 -10.27 -8.02 -12.58
N HIS A 248 -9.96 -7.42 -13.73
CA HIS A 248 -10.53 -7.84 -15.01
C HIS A 248 -10.15 -9.28 -15.34
N TYR A 249 -8.92 -9.68 -15.07
CA TYR A 249 -8.49 -11.05 -15.27
C TYR A 249 -9.27 -12.02 -14.37
N LEU A 250 -9.37 -11.75 -13.07
CA LEU A 250 -10.14 -12.60 -12.14
C LEU A 250 -11.62 -12.68 -12.53
N ARG A 251 -12.22 -11.55 -12.95
CA ARG A 251 -13.59 -11.52 -13.48
C ARG A 251 -13.76 -12.37 -14.73
N SER A 252 -12.79 -12.35 -15.64
CA SER A 252 -12.82 -13.18 -16.86
C SER A 252 -12.72 -14.67 -16.59
N LEU A 253 -12.27 -15.06 -15.40
CA LEU A 253 -12.21 -16.44 -14.92
C LEU A 253 -13.45 -16.87 -14.14
N ASP A 254 -14.49 -16.06 -14.04
CA ASP A 254 -15.71 -16.29 -13.24
C ASP A 254 -15.48 -16.30 -11.72
N VAL A 255 -14.51 -15.53 -11.20
CA VAL A 255 -14.39 -15.30 -9.76
C VAL A 255 -15.61 -14.52 -9.26
N ASP A 256 -16.17 -14.95 -8.13
CA ASP A 256 -17.36 -14.35 -7.51
C ASP A 256 -16.97 -13.10 -6.70
N PHE A 257 -17.28 -11.92 -7.24
CA PHE A 257 -17.11 -10.64 -6.55
C PHE A 257 -18.46 -10.17 -5.98
N ARG A 258 -18.53 -10.08 -4.66
CA ARG A 258 -19.71 -9.59 -3.92
C ARG A 258 -19.37 -8.24 -3.30
N PHE A 259 -19.85 -7.19 -3.94
CA PHE A 259 -19.80 -5.82 -3.44
C PHE A 259 -21.03 -5.51 -2.59
N ASP A 260 -20.97 -4.44 -1.79
CA ASP A 260 -21.95 -4.11 -0.77
C ASP A 260 -22.19 -5.27 0.23
N ALA A 261 -21.14 -6.04 0.50
CA ALA A 261 -21.13 -7.20 1.38
C ALA A 261 -20.29 -6.90 2.63
N ARG A 262 -20.90 -6.41 3.69
CA ARG A 262 -20.24 -6.04 4.94
C ARG A 262 -20.25 -7.19 5.94
N ILE A 263 -19.07 -7.60 6.39
CA ILE A 263 -18.93 -8.61 7.45
C ILE A 263 -19.35 -8.02 8.79
N LYS A 264 -20.33 -8.63 9.45
CA LYS A 264 -20.77 -8.28 10.80
C LYS A 264 -19.99 -9.05 11.86
N ASP A 265 -19.82 -10.36 11.64
CA ASP A 265 -19.19 -11.24 12.61
C ASP A 265 -18.56 -12.47 11.99
N ILE A 266 -17.56 -13.02 12.68
CA ILE A 266 -16.87 -14.26 12.33
C ILE A 266 -17.02 -15.24 13.49
N HIS A 267 -17.58 -16.41 13.20
CA HIS A 267 -17.82 -17.46 14.18
C HIS A 267 -16.79 -18.56 14.07
N THR A 268 -16.14 -18.87 15.19
CA THR A 268 -15.20 -19.98 15.30
C THR A 268 -15.85 -21.19 15.97
N SER A 269 -15.34 -22.38 15.68
CA SER A 269 -15.76 -23.61 16.36
C SER A 269 -15.53 -23.52 17.87
N THR A 270 -16.40 -24.15 18.66
CA THR A 270 -16.27 -24.21 20.12
C THR A 270 -15.17 -25.18 20.55
N GLU A 271 -14.89 -26.21 19.74
CA GLU A 271 -13.88 -27.23 20.01
C GLU A 271 -12.63 -27.03 19.13
N LYS A 272 -11.47 -27.37 19.69
CA LYS A 272 -10.23 -27.46 18.93
C LYS A 272 -10.32 -28.62 17.95
N SER A 273 -10.06 -28.39 16.67
CA SER A 273 -10.03 -29.43 15.64
C SER A 273 -8.80 -30.32 15.83
N GLY A 274 -9.01 -31.56 16.21
CA GLY A 274 -7.96 -32.58 16.42
C GLY A 274 -7.63 -32.81 17.90
N GLY A 275 -7.64 -34.07 18.32
CA GLY A 275 -7.43 -34.50 19.71
C GLY A 275 -6.00 -34.34 20.26
N GLY A 276 -5.20 -33.41 19.73
CA GLY A 276 -3.86 -33.05 20.19
C GLY A 276 -3.77 -31.61 20.66
N SER A 277 -2.78 -31.29 21.47
CA SER A 277 -2.53 -29.96 22.07
C SER A 277 -2.27 -28.84 21.05
N ASP A 278 -2.25 -29.11 19.75
CA ASP A 278 -1.76 -28.21 18.69
C ASP A 278 -2.83 -27.82 17.64
N GLY A 279 -4.11 -28.23 17.79
CA GLY A 279 -5.20 -27.90 16.87
C GLY A 279 -5.84 -26.54 17.18
N GLY A 280 -5.70 -25.54 16.29
CA GLY A 280 -6.45 -24.28 16.36
C GLY A 280 -7.96 -24.51 16.10
N ARG A 281 -8.80 -23.55 16.56
CA ARG A 281 -10.20 -23.47 16.16
C ARG A 281 -10.32 -23.29 14.66
N LYS A 282 -11.50 -23.56 14.09
CA LYS A 282 -11.81 -23.24 12.67
C LYS A 282 -12.92 -22.18 12.60
N ILE A 283 -12.88 -21.32 11.60
CA ILE A 283 -14.03 -20.52 11.22
C ILE A 283 -15.06 -21.44 10.62
N VAL A 284 -16.30 -21.32 11.09
CA VAL A 284 -17.44 -22.16 10.69
C VAL A 284 -18.59 -21.39 10.06
N ARG A 285 -18.62 -20.06 10.25
CA ARG A 285 -19.65 -19.18 9.70
C ARG A 285 -19.20 -17.74 9.63
N LEU A 286 -19.59 -17.05 8.57
CA LEU A 286 -19.53 -15.60 8.41
C LEU A 286 -20.93 -15.03 8.47
N ASP A 287 -21.18 -14.04 9.33
CA ASP A 287 -22.39 -13.25 9.34
C ASP A 287 -22.12 -11.94 8.62
N LEU A 288 -22.88 -11.65 7.59
CA LEU A 288 -22.69 -10.46 6.75
C LEU A 288 -24.03 -9.79 6.39
N VAL A 289 -23.95 -8.55 5.98
CA VAL A 289 -25.04 -7.83 5.33
C VAL A 289 -24.65 -7.60 3.88
N GLU A 290 -25.38 -8.21 2.97
CA GLU A 290 -25.19 -8.05 1.53
C GLU A 290 -26.37 -7.31 0.94
N LYS A 291 -26.11 -6.15 0.32
CA LYS A 291 -27.18 -5.30 -0.26
C LYS A 291 -28.35 -5.00 0.69
N GLY A 292 -28.04 -4.86 1.99
CA GLY A 292 -29.02 -4.58 3.03
C GLY A 292 -29.69 -5.81 3.65
N PHE A 293 -29.42 -7.03 3.17
CA PHE A 293 -29.98 -8.28 3.73
C PHE A 293 -28.96 -8.99 4.60
N GLU A 294 -29.41 -9.54 5.72
CA GLU A 294 -28.57 -10.41 6.56
C GLU A 294 -28.39 -11.77 5.89
N VAL A 295 -27.12 -12.20 5.79
CA VAL A 295 -26.73 -13.48 5.21
C VAL A 295 -25.82 -14.20 6.22
N HIS A 296 -26.12 -15.48 6.44
CA HIS A 296 -25.31 -16.38 7.25
C HIS A 296 -24.60 -17.38 6.31
N GLN A 297 -23.33 -17.11 6.02
CA GLN A 297 -22.54 -17.95 5.13
C GLN A 297 -21.86 -19.04 5.94
N PRO A 298 -22.24 -20.32 5.79
CA PRO A 298 -21.51 -21.41 6.41
C PRO A 298 -20.15 -21.62 5.73
N ILE A 299 -19.15 -21.98 6.53
CA ILE A 299 -17.79 -22.28 6.08
C ILE A 299 -17.53 -23.76 6.34
N GLY A 300 -17.18 -24.48 5.30
CA GLY A 300 -16.87 -25.90 5.36
C GLY A 300 -15.53 -26.20 6.05
N ASN A 301 -15.34 -27.45 6.44
CA ASN A 301 -14.13 -27.85 7.17
C ASN A 301 -12.82 -27.68 6.37
N GLU A 302 -12.90 -27.78 5.05
CA GLU A 302 -11.74 -27.63 4.14
C GLU A 302 -11.68 -26.26 3.50
N ASP A 303 -12.66 -25.39 3.79
CA ASP A 303 -12.70 -24.03 3.23
C ASP A 303 -11.66 -23.12 3.88
N ILE A 304 -11.21 -22.17 3.08
CA ILE A 304 -10.18 -21.20 3.45
C ILE A 304 -10.85 -19.83 3.61
N VAL A 305 -10.52 -19.16 4.71
CA VAL A 305 -10.90 -17.75 4.92
C VAL A 305 -9.65 -16.89 4.86
N ILE A 306 -9.70 -15.82 4.09
CA ILE A 306 -8.63 -14.81 4.02
C ILE A 306 -9.21 -13.48 4.46
N ALA A 307 -8.62 -12.87 5.46
CA ALA A 307 -9.05 -11.57 5.96
C ALA A 307 -7.96 -10.51 5.74
N ALA A 308 -8.28 -9.48 4.96
CA ALA A 308 -7.45 -8.29 4.87
C ALA A 308 -7.70 -7.42 6.09
N ILE A 309 -6.72 -7.36 7.00
CA ILE A 309 -6.85 -6.67 8.29
C ILE A 309 -6.21 -5.28 8.27
N GLY A 310 -6.90 -4.30 8.84
CA GLY A 310 -6.46 -2.92 8.93
C GLY A 310 -6.34 -2.23 7.56
N SER A 311 -6.46 -0.93 7.57
CA SER A 311 -6.33 -0.11 6.35
C SER A 311 -5.69 1.24 6.70
N THR A 312 -4.63 1.62 5.98
CA THR A 312 -3.97 2.92 6.16
C THR A 312 -4.79 4.09 5.61
N VAL A 313 -5.73 3.81 4.70
CA VAL A 313 -6.61 4.82 4.10
C VAL A 313 -7.96 4.96 4.81
N SER A 314 -8.19 4.15 5.84
CA SER A 314 -9.42 4.17 6.65
C SER A 314 -9.67 5.53 7.29
N GLY A 315 -10.90 6.02 7.17
CA GLY A 315 -11.33 7.31 7.70
C GLY A 315 -10.80 8.51 6.91
N SER A 316 -10.29 8.31 5.68
CA SER A 316 -9.87 9.41 4.82
C SER A 316 -11.03 10.33 4.46
N THR A 317 -10.77 11.64 4.49
CA THR A 317 -11.73 12.67 4.09
C THR A 317 -11.12 13.53 3.00
N THR A 318 -11.93 13.92 2.02
CA THR A 318 -11.52 14.74 0.89
C THR A 318 -12.18 16.11 0.96
N GLY A 319 -11.41 17.15 0.74
CA GLY A 319 -11.92 18.50 0.55
C GLY A 319 -12.13 18.83 -0.93
N THR A 320 -12.26 20.11 -1.22
CA THR A 320 -12.33 20.66 -2.59
C THR A 320 -11.40 21.84 -2.71
N ASP A 321 -11.33 22.42 -3.89
CA ASP A 321 -10.55 23.64 -4.10
C ASP A 321 -11.00 24.78 -3.16
N GLU A 322 -12.31 24.86 -2.83
CA GLU A 322 -12.87 25.91 -1.96
C GLU A 322 -13.11 25.47 -0.52
N ARG A 323 -13.06 24.18 -0.21
CA ARG A 323 -13.40 23.66 1.12
C ARG A 323 -12.34 22.72 1.66
N PRO A 324 -11.93 22.89 2.94
CA PRO A 324 -11.00 21.96 3.57
C PRO A 324 -11.61 20.55 3.71
N PRO A 325 -10.79 19.52 3.84
CA PRO A 325 -11.25 18.15 4.08
C PRO A 325 -11.91 17.98 5.46
N PHE A 326 -11.65 18.91 6.37
CA PHE A 326 -12.26 18.93 7.69
C PHE A 326 -13.57 19.73 7.70
N GLY A 327 -14.67 19.02 7.85
CA GLY A 327 -16.01 19.57 8.08
C GLY A 327 -16.64 18.96 9.34
N PRO A 328 -17.94 19.23 9.60
CA PRO A 328 -18.69 18.61 10.71
C PRO A 328 -18.69 17.06 10.67
N SER A 329 -18.26 16.47 9.56
CA SER A 329 -18.07 15.02 9.39
C SER A 329 -16.78 14.45 10.01
N MET A 330 -15.93 15.27 10.61
CA MET A 330 -14.71 14.76 11.29
C MET A 330 -15.02 13.74 12.38
N GLN A 331 -16.16 13.89 13.08
CA GLN A 331 -16.62 12.88 14.03
C GLN A 331 -16.97 11.53 13.34
N ALA A 332 -17.42 11.57 12.09
CA ALA A 332 -17.64 10.36 11.30
C ALA A 332 -16.33 9.73 10.78
N SER A 333 -15.26 10.52 10.61
CA SER A 333 -13.93 10.01 10.25
C SER A 333 -13.24 9.26 11.39
N GLU A 334 -13.72 9.40 12.62
CA GLU A 334 -13.31 8.57 13.75
C GLU A 334 -13.89 7.16 13.66
N ALA A 335 -14.96 6.96 12.88
CA ALA A 335 -15.51 5.63 12.65
C ALA A 335 -14.46 4.77 11.94
N LEU A 336 -14.24 3.59 12.48
CA LEU A 336 -13.38 2.59 11.88
C LEU A 336 -14.12 1.95 10.70
N ASP A 337 -13.40 1.77 9.61
CA ASP A 337 -13.92 0.98 8.50
C ASP A 337 -13.98 -0.51 8.87
N GLU A 338 -14.50 -1.30 7.95
CA GLU A 338 -14.75 -2.71 8.18
C GLU A 338 -13.47 -3.51 8.43
N ASN A 339 -12.36 -3.16 7.78
CA ASN A 339 -11.09 -3.86 7.98
C ASN A 339 -10.58 -3.75 9.41
N TRP A 340 -10.78 -2.59 10.05
CA TRP A 340 -10.46 -2.39 11.47
C TRP A 340 -11.50 -3.06 12.38
N SER A 341 -12.79 -2.88 12.08
CA SER A 341 -13.88 -3.49 12.85
C SER A 341 -13.77 -5.02 12.85
N LEU A 342 -13.46 -5.60 11.70
CA LEU A 342 -13.21 -7.03 11.57
C LEU A 342 -12.04 -7.50 12.43
N TRP A 343 -10.92 -6.78 12.41
CA TRP A 343 -9.74 -7.15 13.22
C TRP A 343 -10.02 -7.01 14.70
N LEU A 344 -10.71 -5.94 15.15
CA LEU A 344 -11.15 -5.77 16.53
C LEU A 344 -12.09 -6.91 16.98
N ALA A 345 -13.05 -7.30 16.13
CA ALA A 345 -13.96 -8.41 16.44
C ALA A 345 -13.24 -9.77 16.54
N LEU A 346 -12.22 -10.00 15.73
CA LEU A 346 -11.38 -11.19 15.79
C LEU A 346 -10.54 -11.20 17.07
N GLU A 347 -9.94 -10.07 17.45
CA GLU A 347 -9.11 -9.94 18.65
C GLU A 347 -9.94 -10.17 19.92
N ALA A 348 -11.12 -9.57 20.01
CA ALA A 348 -12.00 -9.72 21.17
C ALA A 348 -12.41 -11.18 21.47
N LYS A 349 -12.36 -12.07 20.47
CA LYS A 349 -12.80 -13.47 20.59
C LYS A 349 -11.65 -14.48 20.57
N ASN A 350 -10.49 -14.11 20.04
CA ASN A 350 -9.41 -15.04 19.76
C ASN A 350 -8.05 -14.48 20.20
N ALA A 351 -7.34 -15.19 21.03
CA ALA A 351 -5.97 -14.83 21.38
C ALA A 351 -5.02 -15.01 20.18
N GLY A 352 -3.96 -14.20 20.12
CA GLY A 352 -2.88 -14.34 19.13
C GLY A 352 -3.18 -13.74 17.74
N VAL A 353 -4.25 -12.95 17.60
CA VAL A 353 -4.57 -12.21 16.37
C VAL A 353 -4.08 -10.74 16.41
N GLY A 354 -3.14 -10.43 17.27
CA GLY A 354 -2.50 -9.11 17.37
C GLY A 354 -3.23 -8.13 18.29
N ASP A 355 -2.83 -6.87 18.24
CA ASP A 355 -3.42 -5.75 18.98
C ASP A 355 -3.78 -4.61 18.01
N PRO A 356 -5.00 -4.59 17.47
CA PRO A 356 -5.45 -3.54 16.56
C PRO A 356 -5.51 -2.15 17.20
N TYR A 357 -5.75 -2.07 18.54
CA TYR A 357 -5.88 -0.79 19.25
C TYR A 357 -4.61 0.04 19.17
N ASN A 358 -3.44 -0.59 19.20
CA ASN A 358 -2.16 0.12 19.07
C ASN A 358 -2.05 0.90 17.75
N PHE A 359 -2.78 0.49 16.71
CA PHE A 359 -2.69 1.09 15.37
C PHE A 359 -3.86 2.00 15.03
N CYS A 360 -5.09 1.67 15.42
CA CYS A 360 -6.28 2.39 14.98
C CYS A 360 -6.61 3.63 15.81
N THR A 361 -6.13 3.73 17.05
CA THR A 361 -6.51 4.80 18.00
C THR A 361 -5.57 6.01 18.01
N ARG A 362 -4.35 5.90 17.49
CA ARG A 362 -3.29 6.91 17.61
C ARG A 362 -3.24 7.86 16.41
N GLN A 363 -4.38 8.45 16.04
CA GLN A 363 -4.50 9.26 14.83
C GLN A 363 -3.57 10.48 14.79
N SER A 364 -3.39 11.18 15.89
CA SER A 364 -2.48 12.35 15.98
C SER A 364 -1.01 12.02 15.65
N GLU A 365 -0.60 10.74 15.83
CA GLU A 365 0.75 10.27 15.51
C GLU A 365 0.88 9.71 14.09
N THR A 366 -0.26 9.45 13.42
CA THR A 366 -0.31 8.70 12.16
C THR A 366 -0.93 9.47 11.01
N MET A 367 -1.52 10.62 11.30
CA MET A 367 -2.18 11.46 10.32
C MET A 367 -1.20 12.04 9.31
N LEU A 368 -1.62 12.04 8.07
CA LEU A 368 -0.95 12.70 6.96
C LEU A 368 -2.00 13.40 6.10
N GLU A 369 -1.67 14.56 5.59
CA GLU A 369 -2.49 15.25 4.61
C GLU A 369 -1.78 15.33 3.27
N SER A 370 -2.52 15.07 2.22
CA SER A 370 -2.08 15.15 0.84
C SER A 370 -2.95 16.10 0.04
N PHE A 371 -2.47 16.46 -1.14
CA PHE A 371 -3.23 17.22 -2.12
C PHE A 371 -2.85 16.79 -3.52
N THR A 372 -3.83 16.81 -4.42
CA THR A 372 -3.62 16.56 -5.85
C THR A 372 -3.95 17.84 -6.61
N VAL A 373 -3.05 18.26 -7.45
CA VAL A 373 -3.20 19.44 -8.31
C VAL A 373 -3.45 19.01 -9.73
N THR A 374 -4.56 19.46 -10.28
CA THR A 374 -4.91 19.33 -11.70
C THR A 374 -4.86 20.71 -12.32
N THR A 375 -4.02 20.93 -13.32
CA THR A 375 -3.84 22.24 -13.91
C THR A 375 -3.81 22.20 -15.43
N GLU A 376 -4.46 23.18 -16.04
CA GLU A 376 -4.31 23.53 -17.45
C GLU A 376 -3.21 24.59 -17.65
N ASP A 377 -2.67 25.15 -16.55
CA ASP A 377 -1.55 26.07 -16.59
C ASP A 377 -0.23 25.29 -16.72
N LEU A 378 0.29 25.24 -17.92
CA LEU A 378 1.54 24.54 -18.20
C LEU A 378 2.75 25.25 -17.59
N GLU A 379 2.70 26.57 -17.39
CA GLU A 379 3.83 27.36 -16.87
C GLU A 379 4.16 26.94 -15.43
N ILE A 380 3.15 26.69 -14.58
CA ILE A 380 3.37 26.18 -13.21
C ILE A 380 4.11 24.84 -13.26
N TYR A 381 3.63 23.90 -14.10
CA TYR A 381 4.24 22.58 -14.19
C TYR A 381 5.67 22.65 -14.76
N GLU A 382 5.89 23.47 -15.79
CA GLU A 382 7.22 23.68 -16.39
C GLU A 382 8.17 24.37 -15.40
N HIS A 383 7.68 25.32 -14.60
CA HIS A 383 8.45 25.94 -13.54
C HIS A 383 8.92 24.92 -12.49
N LEU A 384 8.03 24.02 -12.06
CA LEU A 384 8.38 22.93 -11.15
C LEU A 384 9.42 21.96 -11.76
N CYS A 385 9.28 21.67 -13.04
CA CYS A 385 10.26 20.86 -13.78
C CYS A 385 11.62 21.57 -13.87
N ALA A 386 11.64 22.86 -14.15
CA ALA A 386 12.85 23.67 -14.19
C ALA A 386 13.53 23.75 -12.80
N LEU A 387 12.76 23.99 -11.73
CA LEU A 387 13.26 23.98 -10.36
C LEU A 387 13.86 22.62 -9.98
N SER A 388 13.30 21.53 -10.47
CA SER A 388 13.81 20.19 -10.20
C SER A 388 14.96 19.77 -11.11
N ASP A 389 15.34 20.60 -12.09
CA ASP A 389 16.33 20.25 -13.13
C ASP A 389 15.99 18.90 -13.80
N CYS A 390 14.69 18.68 -14.02
CA CYS A 390 14.13 17.47 -14.60
C CYS A 390 13.33 17.81 -15.86
N PRO A 391 13.52 17.06 -16.94
CA PRO A 391 12.63 17.17 -18.09
C PRO A 391 11.20 16.75 -17.70
N PRO A 392 10.16 17.35 -18.34
CA PRO A 392 8.75 17.12 -17.98
C PRO A 392 8.28 15.65 -18.01
N HIS A 393 9.05 14.75 -18.58
CA HIS A 393 8.74 13.31 -18.74
C HIS A 393 9.62 12.39 -17.89
N ALA A 394 10.55 12.93 -17.10
CA ALA A 394 11.45 12.11 -16.28
C ALA A 394 10.87 11.76 -14.91
N GLY A 395 9.92 12.55 -14.43
CA GLY A 395 9.44 12.47 -13.06
C GLY A 395 10.40 13.09 -12.04
N ALA A 396 9.89 13.70 -11.00
CA ALA A 396 10.68 14.29 -9.91
C ALA A 396 9.98 14.16 -8.56
N PHE A 397 10.79 14.16 -7.50
CA PHE A 397 10.34 14.29 -6.13
C PHE A 397 11.04 15.48 -5.48
N ILE A 398 10.27 16.44 -4.98
CA ILE A 398 10.76 17.69 -4.41
C ILE A 398 10.38 17.75 -2.95
N THR A 399 11.31 18.06 -2.06
CA THR A 399 11.03 18.38 -0.65
C THR A 399 11.33 19.86 -0.39
N LEU A 400 10.33 20.59 0.07
CA LEU A 400 10.46 21.99 0.53
C LEU A 400 10.87 21.99 2.00
N GLN A 401 12.16 22.07 2.26
CA GLN A 401 12.72 21.88 3.60
C GLN A 401 12.30 22.98 4.58
N GLU A 402 12.12 24.22 4.09
CA GLU A 402 11.75 25.37 4.91
C GLU A 402 10.23 25.54 5.09
N SER A 403 9.43 24.72 4.41
CA SER A 403 7.98 24.72 4.64
C SER A 403 7.68 24.25 6.07
N PRO A 404 6.92 25.02 6.87
CA PRO A 404 6.48 24.57 8.20
C PRO A 404 5.67 23.26 8.14
N TRP A 405 4.94 23.04 7.06
CA TRP A 405 4.21 21.79 6.78
C TRP A 405 5.11 20.65 6.34
N ARG A 406 6.39 20.92 5.99
CA ARG A 406 7.30 19.95 5.39
C ARG A 406 6.68 19.32 4.15
N MET A 407 6.35 20.16 3.18
CA MET A 407 5.73 19.73 1.94
C MET A 407 6.69 18.94 1.08
N ASN A 408 6.17 17.87 0.51
CA ASN A 408 6.83 17.03 -0.48
C ASN A 408 5.96 17.01 -1.72
N LEU A 409 6.56 17.19 -2.90
CA LEU A 409 5.86 17.18 -4.19
C LEU A 409 6.32 15.99 -5.01
N CYS A 410 5.41 15.35 -5.68
CA CYS A 410 5.68 14.31 -6.67
C CYS A 410 5.23 14.82 -8.04
N LEU A 411 6.16 14.97 -8.95
CA LEU A 411 5.92 15.32 -10.35
C LEU A 411 6.00 14.02 -11.17
N PRO A 412 4.89 13.38 -11.47
CA PRO A 412 4.89 12.14 -12.23
C PRO A 412 5.14 12.37 -13.72
N THR A 413 5.49 11.32 -14.43
CA THR A 413 5.45 11.33 -15.90
C THR A 413 4.01 11.53 -16.38
N GLN A 414 3.80 12.40 -17.35
CA GLN A 414 2.48 12.68 -17.92
C GLN A 414 2.21 11.84 -19.18
N PRO A 415 0.97 11.44 -19.47
CA PRO A 415 -0.20 11.54 -18.61
C PRO A 415 -0.14 10.52 -17.48
N VAL A 416 -0.72 10.86 -16.32
CA VAL A 416 -0.86 9.96 -15.16
C VAL A 416 -2.06 9.04 -15.35
N PHE A 417 -3.19 9.64 -15.71
CA PHE A 417 -4.46 8.95 -15.94
C PHE A 417 -4.69 8.65 -17.40
N SER A 418 -5.33 7.52 -17.71
CA SER A 418 -5.56 7.08 -19.09
C SER A 418 -6.44 8.05 -19.90
N GLU A 419 -7.36 8.75 -19.24
CA GLU A 419 -8.30 9.71 -19.84
C GLU A 419 -7.86 11.17 -19.67
N GLN A 420 -6.65 11.42 -19.20
CA GLN A 420 -6.14 12.77 -18.97
C GLN A 420 -5.95 13.50 -20.29
N PRO A 421 -6.56 14.69 -20.48
CA PRO A 421 -6.35 15.51 -21.66
C PRO A 421 -4.89 15.96 -21.81
N SER A 422 -4.44 16.13 -23.05
CA SER A 422 -3.03 16.44 -23.35
C SER A 422 -2.58 17.83 -22.86
N ASN A 423 -3.52 18.78 -22.69
CA ASN A 423 -3.29 20.11 -22.15
C ASN A 423 -3.35 20.16 -20.62
N VAL A 424 -3.69 19.07 -19.94
CA VAL A 424 -3.79 18.99 -18.48
C VAL A 424 -2.51 18.38 -17.90
N ARG A 425 -2.05 18.90 -16.78
CA ARG A 425 -0.97 18.32 -15.96
C ARG A 425 -1.50 17.99 -14.57
N VAL A 426 -1.02 16.87 -14.04
CA VAL A 426 -1.38 16.42 -12.70
C VAL A 426 -0.10 16.17 -11.90
N PHE A 427 -0.05 16.74 -10.72
CA PHE A 427 0.98 16.42 -9.74
C PHE A 427 0.34 16.37 -8.36
N TRP A 428 1.05 15.82 -7.40
CA TRP A 428 0.54 15.75 -6.03
C TRP A 428 1.62 16.04 -5.01
N GLY A 429 1.18 16.37 -3.80
CA GLY A 429 2.06 16.56 -2.69
C GLY A 429 1.45 16.05 -1.39
N PHE A 430 2.26 16.05 -0.35
CA PHE A 430 1.81 15.74 0.99
C PHE A 430 2.66 16.49 2.03
N ALA A 431 2.06 16.70 3.20
CA ALA A 431 2.69 17.35 4.33
C ALA A 431 3.01 16.33 5.43
N ASN A 432 4.23 16.40 5.96
CA ASN A 432 4.63 15.59 7.11
C ASN A 432 4.15 16.18 8.44
N TYR A 433 3.85 17.49 8.48
CA TYR A 433 3.40 18.24 9.67
C TYR A 433 2.16 19.08 9.35
N PRO A 434 1.01 18.45 8.99
CA PRO A 434 -0.17 19.20 8.55
C PRO A 434 -0.83 20.00 9.67
N GLU A 435 -0.50 19.73 10.94
CA GLU A 435 -0.97 20.49 12.11
C GLU A 435 -0.20 21.79 12.35
N SER A 436 0.96 21.95 11.71
CA SER A 436 1.76 23.18 11.84
C SER A 436 1.09 24.34 11.12
N GLN A 437 1.28 25.55 11.63
CA GLN A 437 0.83 26.75 10.96
C GLN A 437 1.68 27.03 9.73
N GLY A 438 1.04 27.34 8.60
CA GLY A 438 1.72 27.68 7.35
C GLY A 438 2.47 29.02 7.45
N ARG A 439 3.33 29.28 6.48
CA ARG A 439 4.12 30.51 6.40
C ARG A 439 3.36 31.63 5.72
N TYR A 440 2.70 31.35 4.63
CA TYR A 440 1.93 32.28 3.82
C TYR A 440 0.44 32.25 4.19
N VAL A 441 -0.10 31.05 4.37
CA VAL A 441 -1.44 30.84 4.90
C VAL A 441 -1.34 30.58 6.40
N GLN A 442 -1.77 31.55 7.22
CA GLN A 442 -1.59 31.57 8.67
C GLN A 442 -2.56 30.63 9.41
N LYS A 443 -2.63 29.34 8.96
CA LYS A 443 -3.41 28.26 9.58
C LYS A 443 -2.81 26.89 9.29
N PRO A 444 -3.19 25.84 10.07
CA PRO A 444 -2.79 24.48 9.78
C PRO A 444 -3.30 24.01 8.41
N MET A 445 -2.51 23.20 7.69
CA MET A 445 -2.90 22.62 6.42
C MET A 445 -4.24 21.89 6.51
N LEU A 446 -4.47 21.16 7.60
CA LEU A 446 -5.73 20.44 7.90
C LEU A 446 -7.00 21.33 7.82
N ARG A 447 -6.85 22.63 7.89
CA ARG A 447 -7.96 23.61 7.81
C ARG A 447 -7.93 24.42 6.53
N CYS A 448 -7.04 24.06 5.60
CA CYS A 448 -6.92 24.75 4.32
C CYS A 448 -7.80 24.10 3.27
N SER A 449 -8.40 24.94 2.43
CA SER A 449 -8.98 24.50 1.15
C SER A 449 -7.86 24.20 0.15
N GLY A 450 -8.20 23.60 -1.00
CA GLY A 450 -7.23 23.34 -2.05
C GLY A 450 -6.54 24.60 -2.55
N SER A 451 -7.31 25.67 -2.80
CA SER A 451 -6.77 26.96 -3.23
C SER A 451 -5.81 27.57 -2.20
N GLU A 452 -6.11 27.45 -0.90
CA GLU A 452 -5.21 27.94 0.16
C GLU A 452 -3.91 27.12 0.24
N ILE A 453 -3.96 25.81 0.01
CA ILE A 453 -2.76 24.99 -0.09
C ILE A 453 -1.89 25.42 -1.27
N MET A 454 -2.52 25.80 -2.38
CA MET A 454 -1.79 26.35 -3.53
C MET A 454 -1.16 27.70 -3.22
N VAL A 455 -1.82 28.59 -2.52
CA VAL A 455 -1.23 29.87 -2.06
C VAL A 455 0.04 29.61 -1.23
N GLU A 456 -0.02 28.71 -0.26
CA GLU A 456 1.17 28.34 0.53
C GLU A 456 2.29 27.76 -0.35
N LEU A 457 1.93 26.86 -1.29
CA LEU A 457 2.88 26.24 -2.21
C LEU A 457 3.54 27.28 -3.13
N LEU A 458 2.76 28.15 -3.78
CA LEU A 458 3.26 29.18 -4.68
C LEU A 458 4.13 30.21 -3.96
N GLY A 459 3.76 30.56 -2.73
CA GLY A 459 4.58 31.40 -1.87
C GLY A 459 5.97 30.81 -1.64
N HIS A 460 6.06 29.50 -1.37
CA HIS A 460 7.34 28.79 -1.24
C HIS A 460 8.11 28.69 -2.56
N LEU A 461 7.42 28.64 -3.68
CA LEU A 461 8.02 28.55 -5.02
C LEU A 461 8.37 29.94 -5.60
N HIS A 462 7.96 31.04 -4.94
CA HIS A 462 8.08 32.41 -5.43
C HIS A 462 7.40 32.64 -6.79
N VAL A 463 6.24 32.02 -6.99
CA VAL A 463 5.38 32.17 -8.17
C VAL A 463 4.19 33.04 -7.82
N ASP A 464 3.77 33.91 -8.75
CA ASP A 464 2.64 34.83 -8.55
C ASP A 464 1.31 34.04 -8.49
N GLU A 465 0.42 34.43 -7.56
CA GLU A 465 -0.91 33.82 -7.40
C GLU A 465 -1.83 34.06 -8.61
N SER A 466 -1.53 35.05 -9.47
CA SER A 466 -2.31 35.31 -10.69
C SER A 466 -2.44 34.11 -11.63
N HIS A 467 -1.53 33.14 -11.54
CA HIS A 467 -1.56 31.87 -12.27
C HIS A 467 -2.65 30.89 -11.80
N LEU A 468 -3.26 31.15 -10.62
CA LEU A 468 -4.26 30.26 -10.02
C LEU A 468 -5.66 30.41 -10.62
N VAL A 469 -5.99 31.57 -11.18
CA VAL A 469 -7.38 31.93 -11.49
C VAL A 469 -7.94 31.09 -12.64
N GLY A 470 -8.81 30.13 -12.30
CA GLY A 470 -9.67 29.40 -13.22
C GLY A 470 -9.01 28.27 -14.03
N ARG A 471 -7.72 27.95 -13.75
CA ARG A 471 -6.97 26.92 -14.53
C ARG A 471 -6.43 25.78 -13.66
N THR A 472 -6.58 25.87 -12.36
CA THR A 472 -6.00 24.90 -11.42
C THR A 472 -7.05 24.49 -10.40
N VAL A 473 -7.19 23.20 -10.18
CA VAL A 473 -8.05 22.60 -9.15
C VAL A 473 -7.18 21.77 -8.23
N THR A 474 -7.27 22.03 -6.93
CA THR A 474 -6.52 21.31 -5.91
C THR A 474 -7.46 20.57 -4.97
N VAL A 475 -7.27 19.28 -4.87
CA VAL A 475 -8.09 18.40 -4.02
C VAL A 475 -7.26 17.96 -2.82
N PRO A 476 -7.51 18.53 -1.62
CA PRO A 476 -6.86 18.09 -0.38
C PRO A 476 -7.51 16.83 0.18
N ARG A 477 -6.70 15.98 0.84
CA ARG A 477 -7.15 14.74 1.46
C ARG A 477 -6.41 14.50 2.77
N VAL A 478 -7.16 14.30 3.83
CA VAL A 478 -6.65 13.89 5.14
C VAL A 478 -6.77 12.38 5.28
N MET A 479 -5.69 11.75 5.73
CA MET A 479 -5.58 10.31 5.96
C MET A 479 -5.16 10.06 7.41
N PRO A 480 -6.11 9.84 8.34
CA PRO A 480 -5.83 9.79 9.78
C PRO A 480 -4.90 8.65 10.20
N ARG A 481 -4.84 7.56 9.42
CA ARG A 481 -4.10 6.33 9.76
C ARG A 481 -3.00 5.98 8.76
N MET A 482 -2.60 6.93 7.90
CA MET A 482 -1.67 6.64 6.80
C MET A 482 -0.33 6.07 7.26
N SER A 483 0.24 6.57 8.34
CA SER A 483 1.50 6.06 8.89
C SER A 483 1.32 5.12 10.10
N ALA A 484 0.11 4.59 10.35
CA ALA A 484 -0.15 3.66 11.44
C ALA A 484 0.73 2.40 11.39
N ILE A 485 1.08 1.94 10.18
CA ILE A 485 2.02 0.84 9.97
C ILE A 485 3.42 1.11 10.54
N LEU A 486 3.77 2.36 10.79
CA LEU A 486 5.08 2.78 11.30
C LEU A 486 5.11 2.99 12.81
N LEU A 487 4.01 2.81 13.52
CA LEU A 487 3.94 3.02 14.97
C LEU A 487 4.85 2.05 15.75
N PRO A 488 5.44 2.50 16.87
CA PRO A 488 6.13 1.62 17.80
C PRO A 488 5.19 0.55 18.34
N ARG A 489 5.65 -0.70 18.32
CA ARG A 489 4.83 -1.86 18.66
C ARG A 489 5.64 -2.96 19.35
N ALA A 490 4.97 -3.85 20.07
CA ALA A 490 5.53 -5.13 20.44
C ALA A 490 5.54 -6.10 19.24
N VAL A 491 6.27 -7.20 19.34
CA VAL A 491 6.32 -8.20 18.26
C VAL A 491 4.93 -8.74 17.96
N ASN A 492 4.17 -9.04 18.99
CA ASN A 492 2.87 -9.71 18.89
C ASN A 492 1.69 -8.74 18.61
N ASP A 493 1.92 -7.43 18.52
CA ASP A 493 0.86 -6.48 18.16
C ASP A 493 0.39 -6.67 16.71
N ARG A 494 1.25 -7.18 15.83
CA ARG A 494 0.85 -7.70 14.52
C ARG A 494 0.68 -9.20 14.57
N PRO A 495 -0.44 -9.75 14.10
CA PRO A 495 -0.65 -11.19 14.08
C PRO A 495 0.24 -11.87 13.06
N GLU A 496 0.58 -13.12 13.30
CA GLU A 496 1.14 -13.99 12.27
C GLU A 496 0.13 -14.15 11.13
N VAL A 497 0.61 -14.38 9.92
CA VAL A 497 -0.24 -14.57 8.73
C VAL A 497 -1.25 -15.69 8.95
N ILE A 498 -0.83 -16.79 9.59
CA ILE A 498 -1.73 -17.82 10.09
C ILE A 498 -1.62 -17.81 11.62
N PRO A 499 -2.63 -17.30 12.33
CA PRO A 499 -2.62 -17.29 13.79
C PRO A 499 -2.75 -18.72 14.35
N SER A 500 -1.99 -19.03 15.39
CA SER A 500 -2.03 -20.38 16.01
C SER A 500 -3.39 -20.73 16.62
N SER A 501 -4.24 -19.74 16.89
CA SER A 501 -5.57 -19.93 17.46
C SER A 501 -6.64 -20.37 16.48
N ILE A 502 -6.45 -20.12 15.17
CA ILE A 502 -7.42 -20.43 14.12
C ILE A 502 -6.68 -20.99 12.92
N SER A 503 -7.03 -22.22 12.51
CA SER A 503 -6.25 -22.97 11.53
C SER A 503 -6.62 -22.75 10.06
N ASN A 504 -7.84 -22.30 9.75
CA ASN A 504 -8.32 -22.10 8.38
C ASN A 504 -8.43 -20.62 7.97
N ILE A 505 -7.76 -19.70 8.69
CA ILE A 505 -7.72 -18.28 8.32
C ILE A 505 -6.31 -17.83 7.95
N GLY A 506 -6.23 -16.99 6.90
CA GLY A 506 -5.05 -16.19 6.58
C GLY A 506 -5.31 -14.70 6.84
N LEU A 507 -4.52 -14.09 7.72
CA LEU A 507 -4.55 -12.65 7.98
C LEU A 507 -3.54 -11.98 7.06
N VAL A 508 -4.01 -11.15 6.13
CA VAL A 508 -3.15 -10.57 5.07
C VAL A 508 -3.19 -9.04 5.08
N GLY A 509 -2.19 -8.43 4.47
CA GLY A 509 -2.06 -6.97 4.37
C GLY A 509 -0.86 -6.42 5.13
N GLN A 510 -0.77 -5.09 5.21
CA GLN A 510 0.38 -4.40 5.79
C GLN A 510 0.48 -4.57 7.32
N PHE A 511 -0.60 -4.93 7.98
CA PHE A 511 -0.67 -5.12 9.43
C PHE A 511 -0.38 -6.56 9.89
N SER A 512 -0.24 -7.52 9.00
CA SER A 512 0.20 -8.88 9.35
C SER A 512 1.71 -8.93 9.56
N HIS A 513 2.18 -9.86 10.41
CA HIS A 513 3.59 -9.97 10.74
C HIS A 513 4.38 -10.74 9.68
N LEU A 514 5.32 -10.05 9.06
CA LEU A 514 6.37 -10.68 8.25
C LEU A 514 7.74 -10.20 8.77
N PRO A 515 8.52 -11.07 9.41
CA PRO A 515 9.82 -10.69 9.93
C PRO A 515 10.77 -10.26 8.79
N GLN A 516 11.58 -9.23 9.05
CA GLN A 516 12.67 -8.75 8.18
C GLN A 516 12.24 -7.97 6.92
N TYR A 517 10.96 -7.87 6.58
CA TYR A 517 10.50 -7.05 5.46
C TYR A 517 9.96 -5.70 5.95
N SER A 518 10.15 -4.67 5.13
CA SER A 518 9.58 -3.34 5.39
C SER A 518 8.13 -3.30 4.94
N CYS A 519 7.25 -2.80 5.82
CA CYS A 519 5.82 -2.69 5.55
C CYS A 519 5.41 -1.48 4.69
N VAL A 520 6.35 -0.60 4.35
CA VAL A 520 6.08 0.60 3.53
C VAL A 520 5.89 0.29 2.05
N ASP A 521 6.18 -0.92 1.63
CA ASP A 521 6.13 -1.36 0.24
C ASP A 521 4.84 -2.15 -0.03
N VAL A 522 4.21 -1.91 -1.18
CA VAL A 522 3.06 -2.69 -1.69
C VAL A 522 3.39 -4.17 -1.77
N SER A 523 4.63 -4.51 -2.13
CA SER A 523 5.13 -5.90 -2.15
C SER A 523 5.00 -6.61 -0.80
N TYR A 524 4.91 -5.89 0.31
CA TYR A 524 4.65 -6.50 1.61
C TYR A 524 3.28 -7.18 1.67
N SER A 525 2.24 -6.52 1.16
CA SER A 525 0.90 -7.10 1.06
C SER A 525 0.87 -8.33 0.16
N VAL A 526 1.59 -8.30 -0.97
CA VAL A 526 1.73 -9.46 -1.86
C VAL A 526 2.47 -10.63 -1.17
N ARG A 527 3.50 -10.34 -0.37
CA ARG A 527 4.21 -11.36 0.42
C ARG A 527 3.33 -12.00 1.50
N THR A 528 2.46 -11.21 2.15
CA THR A 528 1.51 -11.79 3.12
C THR A 528 0.52 -12.73 2.43
N ALA A 529 0.04 -12.38 1.23
CA ALA A 529 -0.80 -13.24 0.40
C ALA A 529 -0.08 -14.54 0.00
N GLN A 530 1.16 -14.45 -0.49
CA GLN A 530 1.98 -15.64 -0.78
C GLN A 530 2.11 -16.54 0.45
N ARG A 531 2.42 -15.95 1.60
CA ARG A 531 2.61 -16.72 2.83
C ARG A 531 1.31 -17.39 3.30
N ALA A 532 0.16 -16.71 3.16
CA ALA A 532 -1.14 -17.28 3.49
C ALA A 532 -1.45 -18.48 2.61
N VAL A 533 -1.31 -18.33 1.29
CA VAL A 533 -1.58 -19.41 0.34
C VAL A 533 -0.63 -20.60 0.56
N GLU A 534 0.68 -20.35 0.72
CA GLU A 534 1.65 -21.42 1.03
C GLU A 534 1.27 -22.24 2.27
N GLN A 535 0.86 -21.58 3.35
CA GLN A 535 0.58 -22.25 4.62
C GLN A 535 -0.77 -22.95 4.64
N LEU A 536 -1.79 -22.38 3.97
CA LEU A 536 -3.14 -22.96 3.94
C LEU A 536 -3.29 -24.08 2.92
N THR A 537 -2.56 -24.02 1.80
CA THR A 537 -2.71 -24.98 0.70
C THR A 537 -1.54 -25.98 0.59
N GLY A 538 -0.44 -25.73 1.29
CA GLY A 538 0.78 -26.52 1.18
C GLY A 538 1.60 -26.32 -0.11
N VAL A 539 1.15 -25.43 -1.00
CA VAL A 539 1.87 -25.09 -2.23
C VAL A 539 3.16 -24.35 -1.91
N ARG A 540 4.27 -24.73 -2.55
CA ARG A 540 5.55 -24.03 -2.40
C ARG A 540 5.69 -22.98 -3.48
N MET A 541 5.87 -21.74 -3.07
CA MET A 541 6.16 -20.63 -3.98
C MET A 541 7.65 -20.31 -4.02
N HIS A 542 8.07 -19.64 -5.09
CA HIS A 542 9.47 -19.25 -5.23
C HIS A 542 9.88 -18.30 -4.09
N LYS A 543 10.90 -18.69 -3.33
CA LYS A 543 11.42 -17.86 -2.25
C LYS A 543 12.45 -16.89 -2.84
N HIS A 544 12.10 -15.63 -2.91
CA HIS A 544 13.06 -14.59 -3.23
C HIS A 544 14.21 -14.62 -2.22
N GLN A 545 15.43 -14.59 -2.70
CA GLN A 545 16.62 -14.58 -1.84
C GLN A 545 16.54 -13.39 -0.88
N LYS A 546 16.61 -13.69 0.42
CA LYS A 546 16.75 -12.66 1.44
C LYS A 546 18.05 -11.93 1.21
N GLU A 547 17.95 -10.70 0.74
CA GLU A 547 19.16 -9.89 0.64
C GLU A 547 19.65 -9.56 2.05
N ARG A 548 20.82 -10.03 2.34
CA ARG A 548 21.53 -9.73 3.59
C ARG A 548 22.20 -8.37 3.43
N LEU A 549 22.02 -7.49 4.42
CA LEU A 549 22.83 -6.28 4.50
C LEU A 549 24.28 -6.68 4.66
N HIS A 550 25.06 -6.54 3.61
CA HIS A 550 26.46 -6.95 3.61
C HIS A 550 27.30 -6.03 4.51
N LEU A 551 28.31 -6.59 5.15
CA LEU A 551 29.30 -5.83 5.92
C LEU A 551 29.87 -4.65 5.10
N ARG A 552 30.04 -4.84 3.79
CA ARG A 552 30.44 -3.78 2.86
C ARG A 552 29.50 -2.58 2.86
N THR A 553 28.18 -2.77 3.00
CA THR A 553 27.21 -1.67 3.05
C THR A 553 27.32 -0.91 4.38
N MET A 554 27.52 -1.61 5.49
CA MET A 554 27.75 -0.98 6.79
C MET A 554 29.04 -0.16 6.79
N LEU A 555 30.13 -0.67 6.20
CA LEU A 555 31.38 0.05 6.03
C LEU A 555 31.20 1.29 5.14
N LYS A 556 30.40 1.19 4.08
CA LYS A 556 30.06 2.36 3.25
C LYS A 556 29.33 3.45 4.05
N ILE A 557 28.43 3.11 4.97
CA ILE A 557 27.75 4.09 5.83
C ILE A 557 28.76 4.81 6.72
N VAL A 558 29.68 4.07 7.34
CA VAL A 558 30.69 4.63 8.28
C VAL A 558 31.65 5.56 7.55
N PHE A 559 32.20 5.11 6.42
CA PHE A 559 33.25 5.79 5.68
C PHE A 559 32.76 6.64 4.50
N TRP A 560 31.47 6.95 4.46
CA TRP A 560 30.92 7.83 3.44
C TRP A 560 31.51 9.24 3.54
N ARG A 561 32.15 9.68 2.46
CA ARG A 561 32.61 11.07 2.27
C ARG A 561 31.81 11.76 1.17
#